data_c0e1514f3c0ac52aad7e07397ac3c00c
#
_entry.id   c0e1514f3c0ac52aad7e07397ac3c00c
#
_cell.length_a   1.000
_cell.length_b   1.000
_cell.length_c   1.000
_cell.angle_alpha   90.00
_cell.angle_beta   90.00
_cell.angle_gamma   90.00
#
_symmetry.space_group_name_H-M   'P 1'
#
loop_
_entity.id
_entity.type
_entity.pdbx_description
1 polymer ?
#
loop_
_entity_poly.entity_id
_entity_poly.type
_entity_poly.pdbx_seq_one_letter_code
_entity_poly.pdbx_strand_id
1 'polypeptide(L)'
;MKIKEKFWEIIFLLAAGFSFLAVLLICLFLFANGIPAIQKIGIADFLFGTKWKPGNDLYGIFPMILGSFYVTAGAVIVGVPVGLMTAVFLSKFCPEWLHKILKPAIDLLAGIPSVVYGFFGLMVIVPAVRNVFGGNGSSILTASILLGMMILPTIISVSESALNAVPQSFYEGSRALGATHERSVFKTMLPAAKSGIMAGIILGIGRAI
;
A
#
# COMPACT_ATOMS: atom_id res chain seq x y z
N MET A 1 16.44 28.86 28.55
CA MET A 1 15.57 27.84 27.91
C MET A 1 14.64 28.47 26.89
N LYS A 2 13.83 29.46 27.22
CA LYS A 2 12.80 30.08 26.33
C LYS A 2 13.31 30.62 24.96
N ILE A 3 14.56 31.12 24.86
CA ILE A 3 15.09 31.68 23.60
C ILE A 3 15.40 30.57 22.58
N LYS A 4 15.95 29.43 23.04
CA LYS A 4 16.22 28.28 22.16
C LYS A 4 14.92 27.62 21.66
N GLU A 5 13.90 27.52 22.51
CA GLU A 5 12.59 26.99 22.16
C GLU A 5 11.93 27.85 21.07
N LYS A 6 11.92 29.18 21.25
CA LYS A 6 11.35 30.11 20.30
C LYS A 6 12.10 30.12 18.95
N PHE A 7 13.42 29.90 18.96
CA PHE A 7 14.22 29.74 17.74
C PHE A 7 13.80 28.51 16.93
N TRP A 8 13.64 27.35 17.60
CA TRP A 8 13.18 26.12 16.92
C TRP A 8 11.74 26.23 16.45
N GLU A 9 10.86 26.87 17.22
CA GLU A 9 9.49 27.15 16.83
C GLU A 9 9.41 27.93 15.51
N ILE A 10 10.23 28.97 15.37
CA ILE A 10 10.30 29.78 14.14
C ILE A 10 10.82 28.95 12.95
N ILE A 11 11.86 28.13 13.18
CA ILE A 11 12.39 27.25 12.12
C ILE A 11 11.33 26.28 11.63
N PHE A 12 10.61 25.61 12.55
CA PHE A 12 9.54 24.68 12.18
C PHE A 12 8.37 25.39 11.49
N LEU A 13 8.01 26.59 11.94
CA LEU A 13 6.99 27.40 11.28
C LEU A 13 7.38 27.76 9.85
N LEU A 14 8.62 28.22 9.65
CA LEU A 14 9.13 28.54 8.31
C LEU A 14 9.20 27.30 7.41
N ALA A 15 9.68 26.17 7.93
CA ALA A 15 9.71 24.92 7.18
C ALA A 15 8.31 24.42 6.79
N ALA A 16 7.35 24.50 7.71
CA ALA A 16 5.95 24.14 7.44
C ALA A 16 5.32 25.10 6.41
N GLY A 17 5.56 26.42 6.54
CA GLY A 17 5.08 27.43 5.59
C GLY A 17 5.68 27.22 4.20
N PHE A 18 6.96 26.95 4.09
CA PHE A 18 7.62 26.64 2.82
C PHE A 18 7.05 25.36 2.18
N SER A 19 6.87 24.29 2.97
CA SER A 19 6.29 23.04 2.49
C SER A 19 4.86 23.23 1.97
N PHE A 20 4.04 23.97 2.72
CA PHE A 20 2.67 24.29 2.30
C PHE A 20 2.67 25.11 1.00
N LEU A 21 3.52 26.15 0.90
CA LEU A 21 3.64 26.99 -0.29
C LEU A 21 4.10 26.18 -1.50
N ALA A 22 5.07 25.27 -1.34
CA ALA A 22 5.53 24.42 -2.42
C ALA A 22 4.41 23.52 -2.96
N VAL A 23 3.61 22.87 -2.08
CA VAL A 23 2.47 22.05 -2.49
C VAL A 23 1.40 22.92 -3.20
N LEU A 24 1.09 24.11 -2.65
CA LEU A 24 0.14 25.03 -3.25
C LEU A 24 0.57 25.44 -4.65
N LEU A 25 1.85 25.80 -4.85
CA LEU A 25 2.38 26.19 -6.15
C LEU A 25 2.32 25.04 -7.16
N ILE A 26 2.64 23.81 -6.74
CA ILE A 26 2.51 22.61 -7.60
C ILE A 26 1.05 22.44 -8.01
N CYS A 27 0.11 22.51 -7.08
CA CYS A 27 -1.32 22.39 -7.39
C CYS A 27 -1.78 23.48 -8.35
N LEU A 28 -1.43 24.73 -8.09
CA LEU A 28 -1.79 25.85 -8.97
C LEU A 28 -1.23 25.68 -10.38
N PHE A 29 0.03 25.26 -10.51
CA PHE A 29 0.67 25.00 -11.80
C PHE A 29 -0.03 23.88 -12.57
N LEU A 30 -0.33 22.77 -11.89
CA LEU A 30 -1.01 21.62 -12.51
C LEU A 30 -2.42 21.99 -12.98
N PHE A 31 -3.20 22.69 -12.15
CA PHE A 31 -4.55 23.09 -12.53
C PHE A 31 -4.56 24.16 -13.62
N ALA A 32 -3.67 25.15 -13.54
CA ALA A 32 -3.59 26.23 -14.53
C ALA A 32 -3.24 25.70 -15.93
N ASN A 33 -2.46 24.62 -16.03
CA ASN A 33 -2.10 24.02 -17.32
C ASN A 33 -3.03 22.87 -17.71
N GLY A 34 -3.47 22.06 -16.74
CA GLY A 34 -4.27 20.86 -17.00
C GLY A 34 -5.72 21.18 -17.39
N ILE A 35 -6.37 22.12 -16.70
CA ILE A 35 -7.78 22.46 -16.96
C ILE A 35 -8.00 22.97 -18.41
N PRO A 36 -7.21 23.92 -18.92
CA PRO A 36 -7.37 24.37 -20.32
C PRO A 36 -7.10 23.25 -21.35
N ALA A 37 -6.17 22.35 -21.06
CA ALA A 37 -5.90 21.19 -21.92
C ALA A 37 -7.11 20.24 -21.99
N ILE A 38 -7.70 19.90 -20.81
CA ILE A 38 -8.89 19.04 -20.73
C ILE A 38 -10.09 19.70 -21.41
N GLN A 39 -10.26 21.02 -21.26
CA GLN A 39 -11.34 21.76 -21.94
C GLN A 39 -11.22 21.72 -23.46
N LYS A 40 -10.00 21.78 -24.01
CA LYS A 40 -9.75 21.66 -25.47
C LYS A 40 -10.04 20.26 -26.01
N ILE A 41 -9.70 19.23 -25.24
CA ILE A 41 -9.93 17.82 -25.62
C ILE A 41 -11.42 17.46 -25.50
N GLY A 42 -12.12 18.05 -24.53
CA GLY A 42 -13.46 17.66 -24.09
C GLY A 42 -13.40 16.66 -22.93
N ILE A 43 -14.14 16.93 -21.87
CA ILE A 43 -14.14 16.11 -20.65
C ILE A 43 -14.59 14.67 -20.94
N ALA A 44 -15.62 14.50 -21.78
CA ALA A 44 -16.13 13.19 -22.13
C ALA A 44 -15.10 12.36 -22.93
N ASP A 45 -14.48 12.96 -23.94
CA ASP A 45 -13.47 12.31 -24.78
C ASP A 45 -12.20 11.98 -23.98
N PHE A 46 -11.83 12.85 -23.04
CA PHE A 46 -10.72 12.60 -22.13
C PHE A 46 -10.99 11.43 -21.18
N LEU A 47 -12.14 11.40 -20.49
CA LEU A 47 -12.44 10.37 -19.48
C LEU A 47 -12.84 9.03 -20.09
N PHE A 48 -13.65 9.03 -21.15
CA PHE A 48 -14.21 7.82 -21.75
C PHE A 48 -13.54 7.41 -23.06
N GLY A 49 -12.63 8.22 -23.59
CA GLY A 49 -11.84 7.86 -24.76
C GLY A 49 -11.03 6.58 -24.53
N THR A 50 -11.04 5.68 -25.50
CA THR A 50 -10.42 4.36 -25.40
C THR A 50 -9.01 4.29 -25.98
N LYS A 51 -8.52 5.38 -26.55
CA LYS A 51 -7.20 5.44 -27.23
C LYS A 51 -6.35 6.56 -26.65
N TRP A 52 -5.14 6.21 -26.23
CA TRP A 52 -4.11 7.16 -25.85
C TRP A 52 -3.02 7.20 -26.91
N LYS A 53 -3.07 8.21 -27.77
CA LYS A 53 -2.06 8.49 -28.81
C LYS A 53 -1.89 10.00 -28.95
N PRO A 54 -1.10 10.65 -28.09
CA PRO A 54 -0.91 12.11 -28.11
C PRO A 54 -0.44 12.66 -29.46
N GLY A 55 0.37 11.89 -30.21
CA GLY A 55 0.82 12.28 -31.54
C GLY A 55 -0.28 12.35 -32.60
N ASN A 56 -1.49 11.85 -32.32
CA ASN A 56 -2.67 11.88 -33.20
C ASN A 56 -3.85 12.61 -32.50
N ASP A 57 -3.56 13.45 -31.50
CA ASP A 57 -4.55 14.21 -30.70
C ASP A 57 -5.62 13.35 -30.01
N LEU A 58 -5.29 12.08 -29.70
CA LEU A 58 -6.16 11.17 -28.98
C LEU A 58 -5.68 11.02 -27.52
N TYR A 59 -6.48 11.51 -26.58
CA TYR A 59 -6.12 11.61 -25.16
C TYR A 59 -7.06 10.84 -24.21
N GLY A 60 -7.63 9.72 -24.66
CA GLY A 60 -8.55 8.92 -23.85
C GLY A 60 -7.84 8.15 -22.74
N ILE A 61 -8.19 8.40 -21.46
CA ILE A 61 -7.57 7.77 -20.28
C ILE A 61 -8.33 6.55 -19.74
N PHE A 62 -9.50 6.22 -20.33
CA PHE A 62 -10.35 5.12 -19.84
C PHE A 62 -9.61 3.78 -19.69
N PRO A 63 -8.77 3.33 -20.66
CA PRO A 63 -8.00 2.09 -20.49
C PRO A 63 -7.01 2.14 -19.32
N MET A 64 -6.44 3.33 -19.01
CA MET A 64 -5.53 3.50 -17.88
C MET A 64 -6.27 3.39 -16.55
N ILE A 65 -7.48 3.98 -16.46
CA ILE A 65 -8.35 3.87 -15.29
C ILE A 65 -8.70 2.39 -15.04
N LEU A 66 -9.18 1.68 -16.05
CA LEU A 66 -9.50 0.26 -15.93
C LEU A 66 -8.26 -0.57 -15.59
N GLY A 67 -7.11 -0.27 -16.20
CA GLY A 67 -5.85 -0.94 -15.93
C GLY A 67 -5.43 -0.81 -14.47
N SER A 68 -5.55 0.39 -13.86
CA SER A 68 -5.24 0.59 -12.45
C SER A 68 -6.15 -0.22 -11.54
N PHE A 69 -7.46 -0.29 -11.83
CA PHE A 69 -8.38 -1.14 -11.06
C PHE A 69 -8.02 -2.63 -11.14
N TYR A 70 -7.72 -3.14 -12.35
CA TYR A 70 -7.35 -4.55 -12.50
C TYR A 70 -6.04 -4.89 -11.78
N VAL A 71 -5.04 -4.04 -11.91
CA VAL A 71 -3.74 -4.25 -11.25
C VAL A 71 -3.88 -4.18 -9.73
N THR A 72 -4.63 -3.20 -9.22
CA THR A 72 -4.88 -3.06 -7.77
C THR A 72 -5.69 -4.24 -7.24
N ALA A 73 -6.74 -4.66 -7.94
CA ALA A 73 -7.52 -5.83 -7.55
C ALA A 73 -6.65 -7.10 -7.47
N GLY A 74 -5.80 -7.33 -8.49
CA GLY A 74 -4.84 -8.43 -8.48
C GLY A 74 -3.84 -8.34 -7.31
N ALA A 75 -3.32 -7.15 -7.03
CA ALA A 75 -2.42 -6.93 -5.90
C ALA A 75 -3.09 -7.22 -4.56
N VAL A 76 -4.35 -6.81 -4.39
CA VAL A 76 -5.15 -7.05 -3.18
C VAL A 76 -5.46 -8.54 -3.00
N ILE A 77 -5.86 -9.23 -4.07
CA ILE A 77 -6.17 -10.68 -4.02
C ILE A 77 -4.98 -11.50 -3.54
N VAL A 78 -3.77 -11.11 -3.94
CA VAL A 78 -2.53 -11.81 -3.53
C VAL A 78 -2.00 -11.25 -2.21
N GLY A 79 -1.87 -9.93 -2.10
CA GLY A 79 -1.18 -9.27 -0.99
C GLY A 79 -1.95 -9.33 0.34
N VAL A 80 -3.29 -9.18 0.31
CA VAL A 80 -4.07 -9.16 1.56
C VAL A 80 -4.07 -10.51 2.28
N PRO A 81 -4.36 -11.65 1.63
CA PRO A 81 -4.32 -12.94 2.32
C PRO A 81 -2.91 -13.26 2.87
N VAL A 82 -1.87 -13.07 2.07
CA VAL A 82 -0.48 -13.31 2.48
C VAL A 82 -0.09 -12.39 3.63
N GLY A 83 -0.37 -11.09 3.51
CA GLY A 83 -0.06 -10.10 4.54
C GLY A 83 -0.78 -10.36 5.86
N LEU A 84 -2.08 -10.69 5.81
CA LEU A 84 -2.87 -10.98 7.01
C LEU A 84 -2.42 -12.27 7.70
N MET A 85 -2.20 -13.34 6.93
CA MET A 85 -1.69 -14.60 7.50
C MET A 85 -0.31 -14.43 8.13
N THR A 86 0.57 -13.66 7.49
CA THR A 86 1.88 -13.32 8.06
C THR A 86 1.74 -12.50 9.35
N ALA A 87 0.83 -11.52 9.41
CA ALA A 87 0.58 -10.73 10.60
C ALA A 87 0.06 -11.60 11.78
N VAL A 88 -0.88 -12.51 11.48
CA VAL A 88 -1.40 -13.46 12.48
C VAL A 88 -0.28 -14.38 12.98
N PHE A 89 0.54 -14.90 12.06
CA PHE A 89 1.68 -15.73 12.42
C PHE A 89 2.66 -14.98 13.34
N LEU A 90 3.09 -13.78 12.95
CA LEU A 90 4.03 -12.98 13.73
C LEU A 90 3.49 -12.62 15.11
N SER A 91 2.20 -12.25 15.19
CA SER A 91 1.58 -11.81 16.44
C SER A 91 1.30 -12.94 17.43
N LYS A 92 0.95 -14.16 16.97
CA LYS A 92 0.38 -15.21 17.86
C LYS A 92 1.04 -16.58 17.78
N PHE A 93 1.80 -16.87 16.72
CA PHE A 93 2.39 -18.19 16.48
C PHE A 93 3.92 -18.17 16.38
N CYS A 94 4.50 -17.01 16.13
CA CYS A 94 5.94 -16.89 15.89
C CYS A 94 6.72 -16.97 17.20
N PRO A 95 7.74 -17.84 17.32
CA PRO A 95 8.63 -17.84 18.47
C PRO A 95 9.46 -16.54 18.51
N GLU A 96 9.81 -16.07 19.72
CA GLU A 96 10.48 -14.78 19.92
C GLU A 96 11.79 -14.62 19.13
N TRP A 97 12.59 -15.69 19.01
CA TRP A 97 13.86 -15.64 18.28
C TRP A 97 13.63 -15.36 16.77
N LEU A 98 12.60 -15.97 16.21
CA LEU A 98 12.25 -15.80 14.79
C LEU A 98 11.58 -14.44 14.55
N HIS A 99 10.74 -13.99 15.46
CA HIS A 99 10.12 -12.66 15.41
C HIS A 99 11.18 -11.55 15.38
N LYS A 100 12.25 -11.66 16.21
CA LYS A 100 13.38 -10.72 16.24
C LYS A 100 14.15 -10.61 14.92
N ILE A 101 14.02 -11.60 14.04
CA ILE A 101 14.65 -11.60 12.70
C ILE A 101 13.65 -11.15 11.64
N LEU A 102 12.44 -11.71 11.63
CA LEU A 102 11.46 -11.46 10.58
C LEU A 102 10.89 -10.04 10.64
N LYS A 103 10.61 -9.52 11.85
CA LYS A 103 10.02 -8.19 11.99
C LYS A 103 10.92 -7.09 11.42
N PRO A 104 12.22 -6.98 11.77
CA PRO A 104 13.11 -6.01 11.14
C PRO A 104 13.25 -6.21 9.64
N ALA A 105 13.26 -7.45 9.14
CA ALA A 105 13.32 -7.71 7.70
C ALA A 105 12.09 -7.15 6.96
N ILE A 106 10.88 -7.32 7.52
CA ILE A 106 9.65 -6.77 6.96
C ILE A 106 9.66 -5.23 7.02
N ASP A 107 10.14 -4.65 8.13
CA ASP A 107 10.23 -3.21 8.29
C ASP A 107 11.26 -2.60 7.32
N LEU A 108 12.35 -3.30 7.01
CA LEU A 108 13.30 -2.92 5.95
C LEU A 108 12.64 -2.91 4.57
N LEU A 109 11.78 -3.90 4.26
CA LEU A 109 11.03 -3.92 3.00
C LEU A 109 10.11 -2.68 2.87
N ALA A 110 9.53 -2.20 3.98
CA ALA A 110 8.73 -0.98 3.98
C ALA A 110 9.54 0.28 3.61
N GLY A 111 10.84 0.29 3.90
CA GLY A 111 11.76 1.37 3.61
C GLY A 111 12.30 1.39 2.16
N ILE A 112 12.09 0.33 1.39
CA ILE A 112 12.56 0.27 0.00
C ILE A 112 11.77 1.26 -0.87
N PRO A 113 12.45 2.18 -1.61
CA PRO A 113 11.78 3.09 -2.54
C PRO A 113 11.02 2.32 -3.64
N SER A 114 9.83 2.79 -4.02
CA SER A 114 9.00 2.14 -5.05
C SER A 114 9.71 1.96 -6.40
N VAL A 115 10.61 2.88 -6.74
CA VAL A 115 11.43 2.80 -7.96
C VAL A 115 12.30 1.53 -7.98
N VAL A 116 12.83 1.12 -6.82
CA VAL A 116 13.64 -0.11 -6.69
C VAL A 116 12.78 -1.34 -6.94
N TYR A 117 11.54 -1.37 -6.39
CA TYR A 117 10.57 -2.41 -6.70
C TYR A 117 10.25 -2.46 -8.20
N GLY A 118 10.05 -1.28 -8.84
CA GLY A 118 9.81 -1.20 -10.28
C GLY A 118 10.97 -1.77 -11.10
N PHE A 119 12.20 -1.44 -10.74
CA PHE A 119 13.39 -1.98 -11.40
C PHE A 119 13.52 -3.50 -11.20
N PHE A 120 13.31 -3.98 -9.97
CA PHE A 120 13.26 -5.43 -9.68
C PHE A 120 12.17 -6.12 -10.51
N GLY A 121 11.01 -5.51 -10.64
CA GLY A 121 9.92 -6.00 -11.48
C GLY A 121 10.35 -6.18 -12.94
N LEU A 122 11.00 -5.18 -13.52
CA LEU A 122 11.48 -5.24 -14.91
C LEU A 122 12.57 -6.28 -15.11
N MET A 123 13.51 -6.40 -14.16
CA MET A 123 14.67 -7.27 -14.32
C MET A 123 14.42 -8.73 -13.92
N VAL A 124 13.50 -8.97 -13.00
CA VAL A 124 13.26 -10.31 -12.44
C VAL A 124 11.86 -10.84 -12.75
N ILE A 125 10.81 -10.05 -12.41
CA ILE A 125 9.42 -10.54 -12.51
C ILE A 125 8.98 -10.62 -13.97
N VAL A 126 9.27 -9.61 -14.80
CA VAL A 126 8.92 -9.62 -16.24
C VAL A 126 9.54 -10.82 -16.96
N PRO A 127 10.85 -11.11 -16.86
CA PRO A 127 11.44 -12.32 -17.45
C PRO A 127 10.85 -13.62 -16.88
N ALA A 128 10.59 -13.70 -15.58
CA ALA A 128 9.98 -14.87 -14.96
C ALA A 128 8.57 -15.14 -15.53
N VAL A 129 7.73 -14.11 -15.60
CA VAL A 129 6.38 -14.22 -16.17
C VAL A 129 6.44 -14.59 -17.65
N ARG A 130 7.36 -13.99 -18.41
CA ARG A 130 7.60 -14.35 -19.83
C ARG A 130 7.94 -15.82 -20.00
N ASN A 131 8.82 -16.34 -19.18
CA ASN A 131 9.28 -17.75 -19.27
C ASN A 131 8.17 -18.75 -18.93
N VAL A 132 7.26 -18.39 -18.00
CA VAL A 132 6.18 -19.28 -17.56
C VAL A 132 4.94 -19.19 -18.45
N PHE A 133 4.55 -17.96 -18.82
CA PHE A 133 3.27 -17.70 -19.50
C PHE A 133 3.44 -17.27 -20.98
N GLY A 134 4.68 -17.03 -21.43
CA GLY A 134 4.96 -16.52 -22.77
C GLY A 134 4.71 -15.01 -22.91
N GLY A 135 4.68 -14.53 -24.17
CA GLY A 135 4.47 -13.13 -24.50
C GLY A 135 5.67 -12.24 -24.15
N ASN A 136 5.44 -10.94 -23.91
CA ASN A 136 6.50 -9.99 -23.56
C ASN A 136 6.80 -9.92 -22.04
N GLY A 137 5.95 -10.55 -21.21
CA GLY A 137 6.08 -10.56 -19.75
C GLY A 137 5.57 -9.28 -19.06
N SER A 138 5.42 -8.16 -19.77
CA SER A 138 4.82 -6.93 -19.24
C SER A 138 3.30 -7.04 -19.28
N SER A 139 2.70 -7.40 -18.17
CA SER A 139 1.28 -7.73 -18.07
C SER A 139 0.66 -7.21 -16.78
N ILE A 140 -0.68 -7.19 -16.71
CA ILE A 140 -1.44 -6.90 -15.49
C ILE A 140 -1.00 -7.84 -14.36
N LEU A 141 -0.75 -9.12 -14.67
CA LEU A 141 -0.27 -10.11 -13.69
C LEU A 141 1.06 -9.69 -13.07
N THR A 142 2.04 -9.29 -13.90
CA THR A 142 3.35 -8.81 -13.44
C THR A 142 3.22 -7.61 -12.53
N ALA A 143 2.42 -6.62 -12.94
CA ALA A 143 2.17 -5.41 -12.14
C ALA A 143 1.44 -5.74 -10.83
N SER A 144 0.47 -6.66 -10.86
CA SER A 144 -0.27 -7.11 -9.66
C SER A 144 0.62 -7.81 -8.65
N ILE A 145 1.53 -8.68 -9.10
CA ILE A 145 2.50 -9.34 -8.22
C ILE A 145 3.42 -8.31 -7.57
N LEU A 146 3.95 -7.38 -8.37
CA LEU A 146 4.85 -6.35 -7.88
C LEU A 146 4.19 -5.43 -6.84
N LEU A 147 3.00 -4.93 -7.14
CA LEU A 147 2.23 -4.11 -6.20
C LEU A 147 1.78 -4.90 -4.99
N GLY A 148 1.42 -6.18 -5.16
CA GLY A 148 1.13 -7.10 -4.07
C GLY A 148 2.29 -7.19 -3.07
N MET A 149 3.54 -7.31 -3.56
CA MET A 149 4.73 -7.29 -2.70
C MET A 149 4.92 -5.94 -1.99
N MET A 150 4.67 -4.83 -2.68
CA MET A 150 4.82 -3.48 -2.11
C MET A 150 3.85 -3.18 -0.96
N ILE A 151 2.65 -3.75 -0.98
CA ILE A 151 1.64 -3.52 0.07
C ILE A 151 1.83 -4.43 1.29
N LEU A 152 2.55 -5.56 1.15
CA LEU A 152 2.75 -6.54 2.23
C LEU A 152 3.26 -5.92 3.54
N PRO A 153 4.35 -5.14 3.56
CA PRO A 153 4.88 -4.61 4.81
C PRO A 153 3.87 -3.74 5.57
N THR A 154 3.09 -2.94 4.86
CA THR A 154 2.06 -2.08 5.45
C THR A 154 0.94 -2.91 6.07
N ILE A 155 0.41 -3.90 5.34
CA ILE A 155 -0.66 -4.77 5.83
C ILE A 155 -0.17 -5.57 7.04
N ILE A 156 1.04 -6.15 6.97
CA ILE A 156 1.62 -6.96 8.04
C ILE A 156 1.78 -6.12 9.31
N SER A 157 2.48 -4.98 9.22
CA SER A 157 2.82 -4.18 10.41
C SER A 157 1.59 -3.58 11.09
N VAL A 158 0.62 -3.07 10.33
CA VAL A 158 -0.60 -2.50 10.90
C VAL A 158 -1.51 -3.59 11.47
N SER A 159 -1.66 -4.73 10.77
CA SER A 159 -2.49 -5.83 11.26
C SER A 159 -1.88 -6.53 12.47
N GLU A 160 -0.57 -6.70 12.52
CA GLU A 160 0.16 -7.21 13.69
C GLU A 160 -0.04 -6.31 14.91
N SER A 161 0.13 -4.99 14.73
CA SER A 161 -0.09 -4.01 15.80
C SER A 161 -1.54 -4.04 16.29
N ALA A 162 -2.52 -4.17 15.40
CA ALA A 162 -3.93 -4.29 15.75
C ALA A 162 -4.23 -5.57 16.56
N LEU A 163 -3.63 -6.70 16.19
CA LEU A 163 -3.76 -7.96 16.91
C LEU A 163 -3.10 -7.92 18.31
N ASN A 164 -2.00 -7.20 18.42
CA ASN A 164 -1.30 -7.03 19.70
C ASN A 164 -1.99 -6.01 20.62
N ALA A 165 -2.78 -5.09 20.08
CA ALA A 165 -3.59 -4.14 20.83
C ALA A 165 -4.85 -4.75 21.46
N VAL A 166 -5.27 -5.95 21.05
CA VAL A 166 -6.43 -6.63 21.67
C VAL A 166 -6.07 -7.04 23.10
N PRO A 167 -6.91 -6.68 24.11
CA PRO A 167 -6.66 -7.04 25.49
C PRO A 167 -6.48 -8.54 25.69
N GLN A 168 -5.48 -8.94 26.48
CA GLN A 168 -5.14 -10.33 26.75
C GLN A 168 -6.31 -11.12 27.39
N SER A 169 -7.20 -10.43 28.11
CA SER A 169 -8.41 -11.00 28.71
C SER A 169 -9.34 -11.69 27.70
N PHE A 170 -9.36 -11.23 26.44
CA PHE A 170 -10.12 -11.89 25.37
C PHE A 170 -9.57 -13.28 25.06
N TYR A 171 -8.25 -13.41 25.00
CA TYR A 171 -7.59 -14.69 24.80
C TYR A 171 -7.77 -15.63 25.99
N GLU A 172 -7.50 -15.13 27.22
CA GLU A 172 -7.62 -15.90 28.45
C GLU A 172 -9.05 -16.37 28.70
N GLY A 173 -10.05 -15.50 28.49
CA GLY A 173 -11.46 -15.88 28.60
C GLY A 173 -11.85 -16.98 27.63
N SER A 174 -11.39 -16.92 26.38
CA SER A 174 -11.61 -17.98 25.38
C SER A 174 -10.94 -19.30 25.80
N ARG A 175 -9.72 -19.24 26.35
CA ARG A 175 -8.99 -20.42 26.86
C ARG A 175 -9.67 -21.03 28.10
N ALA A 176 -10.18 -20.19 28.99
CA ALA A 176 -10.91 -20.64 30.18
C ALA A 176 -12.20 -21.41 29.83
N LEU A 177 -12.82 -21.09 28.69
CA LEU A 177 -13.97 -21.83 28.13
C LEU A 177 -13.56 -23.10 27.36
N GLY A 178 -12.28 -23.51 27.41
CA GLY A 178 -11.78 -24.74 26.79
C GLY A 178 -11.42 -24.64 25.30
N ALA A 179 -11.34 -23.42 24.74
CA ALA A 179 -10.92 -23.27 23.35
C ALA A 179 -9.43 -23.60 23.18
N THR A 180 -9.04 -24.17 22.03
CA THR A 180 -7.62 -24.33 21.65
C THR A 180 -6.99 -22.99 21.34
N HIS A 181 -5.65 -22.94 21.26
CA HIS A 181 -4.91 -21.72 20.89
C HIS A 181 -5.40 -21.15 19.56
N GLU A 182 -5.44 -21.98 18.54
CA GLU A 182 -5.87 -21.62 17.19
C GLU A 182 -7.31 -21.07 17.19
N ARG A 183 -8.22 -21.75 17.88
CA ARG A 183 -9.62 -21.31 17.97
C ARG A 183 -9.74 -19.97 18.67
N SER A 184 -8.98 -19.71 19.74
CA SER A 184 -8.93 -18.43 20.42
C SER A 184 -8.41 -17.32 19.52
N VAL A 185 -7.36 -17.58 18.75
CA VAL A 185 -6.80 -16.61 17.82
C VAL A 185 -7.80 -16.28 16.68
N PHE A 186 -8.29 -17.29 15.98
CA PHE A 186 -9.12 -17.07 14.78
C PHE A 186 -10.56 -16.66 15.10
N LYS A 187 -11.14 -17.11 16.23
CA LYS A 187 -12.55 -16.85 16.56
C LYS A 187 -12.76 -15.73 17.57
N THR A 188 -11.71 -15.32 18.31
CA THR A 188 -11.81 -14.28 19.34
C THR A 188 -10.90 -13.10 19.04
N MET A 189 -9.57 -13.32 18.92
CA MET A 189 -8.62 -12.24 18.75
C MET A 189 -8.72 -11.56 17.38
N LEU A 190 -8.80 -12.35 16.30
CA LEU A 190 -8.86 -11.82 14.94
C LEU A 190 -10.13 -10.97 14.69
N PRO A 191 -11.35 -11.41 15.09
CA PRO A 191 -12.53 -10.56 15.00
C PRO A 191 -12.46 -9.31 15.88
N ALA A 192 -11.85 -9.39 17.08
CA ALA A 192 -11.66 -8.24 17.96
C ALA A 192 -10.73 -7.19 17.34
N ALA A 193 -9.71 -7.61 16.58
CA ALA A 193 -8.77 -6.74 15.86
C ALA A 193 -9.29 -6.22 14.51
N LYS A 194 -10.51 -6.58 14.09
CA LYS A 194 -11.04 -6.35 12.74
C LYS A 194 -10.90 -4.90 12.26
N SER A 195 -11.21 -3.93 13.10
CA SER A 195 -11.14 -2.51 12.74
C SER A 195 -9.72 -2.08 12.36
N GLY A 196 -8.72 -2.47 13.14
CA GLY A 196 -7.32 -2.17 12.87
C GLY A 196 -6.78 -2.94 11.66
N ILE A 197 -7.20 -4.20 11.47
CA ILE A 197 -6.85 -4.99 10.28
C ILE A 197 -7.41 -4.34 9.02
N MET A 198 -8.67 -3.91 9.05
CA MET A 198 -9.28 -3.20 7.92
C MET A 198 -8.57 -1.89 7.60
N ALA A 199 -8.13 -1.14 8.63
CA ALA A 199 -7.31 0.04 8.43
C ALA A 199 -5.98 -0.30 7.73
N GLY A 200 -5.30 -1.38 8.13
CA GLY A 200 -4.08 -1.87 7.47
C GLY A 200 -4.30 -2.24 6.00
N ILE A 201 -5.41 -2.90 5.69
CA ILE A 201 -5.78 -3.26 4.31
C ILE A 201 -6.05 -2.00 3.49
N ILE A 202 -6.84 -1.05 4.01
CA ILE A 202 -7.17 0.20 3.31
C ILE A 202 -5.90 1.02 3.04
N LEU A 203 -4.99 1.12 4.01
CA LEU A 203 -3.70 1.78 3.83
C LEU A 203 -2.83 1.08 2.76
N GLY A 204 -2.84 -0.26 2.75
CA GLY A 204 -2.18 -1.03 1.71
C GLY A 204 -2.76 -0.77 0.32
N ILE A 205 -4.09 -0.75 0.18
CA ILE A 205 -4.78 -0.44 -1.08
C ILE A 205 -4.44 0.99 -1.52
N GLY A 206 -4.50 1.97 -0.61
CA GLY A 206 -4.15 3.36 -0.93
C GLY A 206 -2.70 3.54 -1.39
N ARG A 207 -1.80 2.60 -1.06
CA ARG A 207 -0.43 2.57 -1.57
C ARG A 207 -0.30 1.92 -2.95
N ALA A 208 -1.28 1.10 -3.35
CA ALA A 208 -1.30 0.37 -4.62
C ALA A 208 -1.99 1.14 -5.77
N ILE A 209 -2.82 2.13 -5.45
CA ILE A 209 -3.49 3.01 -6.40
C ILE A 209 -2.60 4.22 -6.71
#